data_79f629d6585badc62a26116d19efa111
#
_entry.id   79f629d6585badc62a26116d19efa111
#
_cell.length_a   1.000
_cell.length_b   1.000
_cell.length_c   1.000
_cell.angle_alpha   90.00
_cell.angle_beta   90.00
_cell.angle_gamma   90.00
#
_symmetry.space_group_name_H-M   'P 1'
#
loop_
_entity.id
_entity.type
_entity.pdbx_description
1 polymer ?
#
loop_
_entity_poly.entity_id
_entity_poly.type
_entity_poly.pdbx_seq_one_letter_code
_entity_poly.pdbx_strand_id
1 'polypeptide(L)'
;MPLTEPGAPARLDRLEPWLDYAVELGVNGLSLGPIFASSTHGYDTTDHLRIDPRLGDDAAFDRLAEACRARGLALMLDGVLGHVGTEHPLFRAARAGGEERGLFRFDAAAGGERAAGPGYATFEGHESLAALNHDSAEVRDLAVRVLTHWLDRGASAWRLDAAYAVDPAFWASVLPAVRERHPEAWFMGEVIHGDYAGFVKASTVDTVTQYELWKATWSSLADVNFYELDWCLKRHNELLDRFLPATFVGNHDVTRIASRVGAGGAALAVVLLMTVGGVPSVYYVDEQAFRGVKTETLGGDDEVRPALPAAPSGLAPQGAWMLRLHQDLIGLRRRHPWLVRARTEVTELDNPRLSYDAVGEQGQRLHVSLGLEPTPRAEVRAPGEAPLVVEPPAE
;
A
#
# COMPACT_ATOMS: atom_id res chain seq x y z
N MET A 1 -9.18 9.94 19.43
CA MET A 1 -8.47 8.88 20.21
C MET A 1 -7.90 9.50 21.48
N PRO A 2 -8.01 8.86 22.67
CA PRO A 2 -7.44 9.46 23.89
C PRO A 2 -5.91 9.50 23.77
N LEU A 3 -5.35 10.62 24.18
CA LEU A 3 -3.91 10.79 24.37
C LEU A 3 -3.39 9.66 25.28
N THR A 4 -2.21 9.14 24.99
CA THR A 4 -1.56 8.11 25.85
C THR A 4 -1.42 8.66 27.27
N GLU A 5 -1.76 7.84 28.28
CA GLU A 5 -1.49 8.18 29.67
C GLU A 5 0.01 8.42 29.87
N PRO A 6 0.41 9.38 30.72
CA PRO A 6 1.82 9.61 31.03
C PRO A 6 2.47 8.31 31.54
N GLY A 7 3.53 7.86 30.85
CA GLY A 7 4.23 6.61 31.16
C GLY A 7 3.75 5.35 30.44
N ALA A 8 2.70 5.44 29.59
CA ALA A 8 2.36 4.35 28.69
C ALA A 8 3.43 4.19 27.59
N PRO A 9 3.78 2.96 27.16
CA PRO A 9 4.72 2.76 26.05
C PRO A 9 4.16 3.41 24.77
N ALA A 10 5.06 3.97 23.96
CA ALA A 10 4.72 4.53 22.67
C ALA A 10 3.97 3.49 21.82
N ARG A 11 3.01 3.92 21.00
CA ARG A 11 2.25 2.99 20.16
C ARG A 11 3.12 2.30 19.10
N LEU A 12 4.18 2.98 18.61
CA LEU A 12 5.17 2.36 17.73
C LEU A 12 5.88 1.20 18.41
N ASP A 13 6.16 1.26 19.72
CA ASP A 13 6.79 0.16 20.46
C ASP A 13 5.89 -1.10 20.50
N ARG A 14 4.57 -0.97 20.30
CA ARG A 14 3.65 -2.10 20.21
C ARG A 14 3.82 -2.94 18.95
N LEU A 15 4.53 -2.42 17.95
CA LEU A 15 4.84 -3.17 16.73
C LEU A 15 5.97 -4.18 16.93
N GLU A 16 6.80 -4.03 17.97
CA GLU A 16 7.94 -4.92 18.19
C GLU A 16 7.57 -6.42 18.26
N PRO A 17 6.55 -6.86 19.01
CA PRO A 17 6.12 -8.28 18.99
C PRO A 17 5.59 -8.74 17.64
N TRP A 18 5.14 -7.80 16.77
CA TRP A 18 4.61 -8.10 15.45
C TRP A 18 5.70 -8.23 14.38
N LEU A 19 6.92 -7.75 14.65
CA LEU A 19 8.04 -7.90 13.71
C LEU A 19 8.46 -9.37 13.56
N ASP A 20 8.49 -10.12 14.65
CA ASP A 20 8.77 -11.56 14.61
C ASP A 20 7.65 -12.32 13.86
N TYR A 21 6.39 -11.94 14.09
CA TYR A 21 5.25 -12.47 13.34
C TYR A 21 5.36 -12.18 11.84
N ALA A 22 5.78 -10.96 11.46
CA ALA A 22 6.02 -10.62 10.05
C ALA A 22 7.13 -11.49 9.43
N VAL A 23 8.21 -11.75 10.16
CA VAL A 23 9.29 -12.67 9.74
C VAL A 23 8.76 -14.10 9.60
N GLU A 24 7.96 -14.57 10.56
CA GLU A 24 7.34 -15.91 10.53
C GLU A 24 6.33 -16.05 9.39
N LEU A 25 5.60 -14.98 9.05
CA LEU A 25 4.74 -14.92 7.87
C LEU A 25 5.56 -15.05 6.57
N GLY A 26 6.83 -14.66 6.60
CA GLY A 26 7.78 -14.77 5.50
C GLY A 26 7.94 -13.49 4.67
N VAL A 27 7.37 -12.37 5.09
CA VAL A 27 7.55 -11.08 4.41
C VAL A 27 8.94 -10.49 4.68
N ASN A 28 9.39 -9.58 3.82
CA ASN A 28 10.71 -8.96 3.90
C ASN A 28 10.67 -7.43 4.09
N GLY A 29 9.49 -6.88 4.28
CA GLY A 29 9.29 -5.45 4.54
C GLY A 29 8.00 -5.17 5.27
N LEU A 30 7.99 -4.04 5.96
CA LEU A 30 6.86 -3.49 6.68
C LEU A 30 6.52 -2.13 6.08
N SER A 31 5.27 -1.94 5.66
CA SER A 31 4.74 -0.65 5.23
C SER A 31 3.85 -0.08 6.32
N LEU A 32 4.17 1.12 6.79
CA LEU A 32 3.36 1.85 7.76
C LEU A 32 2.47 2.86 7.03
N GLY A 33 1.26 3.09 7.54
CA GLY A 33 0.49 4.29 7.22
C GLY A 33 1.19 5.55 7.77
N PRO A 34 0.63 6.77 7.56
CA PRO A 34 1.27 8.01 7.98
C PRO A 34 1.56 8.02 9.49
N ILE A 35 2.81 8.26 9.86
CA ILE A 35 3.27 8.30 11.26
C ILE A 35 3.63 9.70 11.76
N PHE A 36 3.53 10.71 10.89
CA PHE A 36 3.92 12.09 11.20
C PHE A 36 2.83 12.84 11.94
N ALA A 37 3.23 13.89 12.66
CA ALA A 37 2.29 14.72 13.40
C ALA A 37 1.15 15.20 12.49
N SER A 38 -0.08 14.97 12.92
CA SER A 38 -1.28 15.25 12.17
C SER A 38 -2.42 15.70 13.08
N SER A 39 -3.44 16.34 12.51
CA SER A 39 -4.60 16.79 13.28
C SER A 39 -5.46 15.61 13.72
N THR A 40 -5.68 14.60 12.84
CA THR A 40 -6.60 13.49 13.12
C THR A 40 -6.04 12.13 12.72
N HIS A 41 -6.03 11.79 11.44
CA HIS A 41 -5.83 10.40 10.95
C HIS A 41 -4.47 10.13 10.28
N GLY A 42 -3.58 11.12 10.23
CA GLY A 42 -2.27 10.99 9.60
C GLY A 42 -2.16 11.64 8.22
N TYR A 43 -3.23 11.63 7.42
CA TYR A 43 -3.23 12.26 6.09
C TYR A 43 -3.45 13.78 6.14
N ASP A 44 -3.79 14.35 7.28
CA ASP A 44 -3.87 15.79 7.55
C ASP A 44 -2.64 16.29 8.33
N THR A 45 -1.47 16.01 7.74
CA THR A 45 -0.14 16.28 8.33
C THR A 45 0.01 17.72 8.79
N THR A 46 0.55 17.90 10.00
CA THR A 46 0.89 19.21 10.58
C THR A 46 2.39 19.42 10.77
N ASP A 47 3.19 18.36 10.74
CA ASP A 47 4.66 18.41 10.75
C ASP A 47 5.24 17.10 10.21
N HIS A 48 5.86 17.16 9.03
CA HIS A 48 6.45 15.98 8.36
C HIS A 48 7.76 15.50 8.99
N LEU A 49 8.39 16.32 9.83
CA LEU A 49 9.70 16.00 10.44
C LEU A 49 9.57 15.57 11.92
N ARG A 50 8.35 15.32 12.37
CA ARG A 50 8.06 14.92 13.75
C ARG A 50 7.11 13.73 13.76
N ILE A 51 7.40 12.74 14.59
CA ILE A 51 6.47 11.63 14.87
C ILE A 51 5.23 12.17 15.57
N ASP A 52 4.06 11.63 15.21
CA ASP A 52 2.81 11.97 15.86
C ASP A 52 2.89 11.62 17.36
N PRO A 53 2.65 12.57 18.26
CA PRO A 53 2.73 12.32 19.70
C PRO A 53 1.79 11.22 20.21
N ARG A 54 0.76 10.88 19.43
CA ARG A 54 -0.16 9.74 19.74
C ARG A 54 0.48 8.39 19.45
N LEU A 55 1.51 8.35 18.59
CA LEU A 55 2.24 7.15 18.20
C LEU A 55 3.54 7.00 19.00
N GLY A 56 4.15 8.10 19.39
CA GLY A 56 5.41 8.11 20.12
C GLY A 56 6.24 9.36 19.84
N ASP A 57 7.52 9.17 19.82
CA ASP A 57 8.53 10.20 19.55
C ASP A 57 9.60 9.67 18.59
N ASP A 58 10.56 10.50 18.28
CA ASP A 58 11.69 10.17 17.42
C ASP A 58 12.49 8.96 17.94
N ALA A 59 12.65 8.83 19.26
CA ALA A 59 13.34 7.69 19.85
C ALA A 59 12.56 6.39 19.69
N ALA A 60 11.21 6.43 19.71
CA ALA A 60 10.37 5.26 19.41
C ALA A 60 10.51 4.85 17.94
N PHE A 61 10.60 5.80 17.02
CA PHE A 61 10.87 5.51 15.62
C PHE A 61 12.26 4.86 15.43
N ASP A 62 13.30 5.41 16.06
CA ASP A 62 14.67 4.87 15.94
C ASP A 62 14.73 3.43 16.45
N ARG A 63 14.05 3.12 17.57
CA ARG A 63 13.95 1.74 18.07
C ARG A 63 13.25 0.81 17.06
N LEU A 64 12.14 1.25 16.47
CA LEU A 64 11.42 0.48 15.46
C LEU A 64 12.28 0.23 14.21
N ALA A 65 12.94 1.26 13.69
CA ALA A 65 13.82 1.16 12.53
C ALA A 65 14.99 0.18 12.79
N GLU A 66 15.62 0.28 13.96
CA GLU A 66 16.66 -0.66 14.37
C GLU A 66 16.13 -2.09 14.53
N ALA A 67 14.94 -2.27 15.14
CA ALA A 67 14.33 -3.58 15.31
C ALA A 67 13.96 -4.23 13.96
N CYS A 68 13.49 -3.45 12.99
CA CYS A 68 13.27 -3.90 11.61
C CYS A 68 14.59 -4.31 10.95
N ARG A 69 15.60 -3.46 11.03
CA ARG A 69 16.93 -3.72 10.45
C ARG A 69 17.57 -4.98 11.03
N ALA A 70 17.49 -5.18 12.34
CA ALA A 70 18.03 -6.36 13.02
C ALA A 70 17.37 -7.68 12.55
N ARG A 71 16.14 -7.61 12.03
CA ARG A 71 15.39 -8.76 11.50
C ARG A 71 15.45 -8.88 9.97
N GLY A 72 16.18 -7.99 9.29
CA GLY A 72 16.24 -7.95 7.83
C GLY A 72 14.94 -7.49 7.17
N LEU A 73 14.11 -6.74 7.88
CA LEU A 73 12.88 -6.14 7.37
C LEU A 73 13.17 -4.73 6.84
N ALA A 74 12.84 -4.47 5.57
CA ALA A 74 12.79 -3.14 5.03
C ALA A 74 11.63 -2.34 5.67
N LEU A 75 11.83 -1.05 5.92
CA LEU A 75 10.80 -0.19 6.50
C LEU A 75 10.37 0.85 5.46
N MET A 76 9.11 0.78 5.02
CA MET A 76 8.48 1.73 4.11
C MET A 76 7.56 2.68 4.88
N LEU A 77 7.70 3.97 4.64
CA LEU A 77 6.87 5.02 5.21
C LEU A 77 5.88 5.57 4.18
N ASP A 78 4.82 6.21 4.68
CA ASP A 78 3.79 6.85 3.88
C ASP A 78 4.03 8.37 3.83
N GLY A 79 4.31 8.89 2.64
CA GLY A 79 4.65 10.29 2.39
C GLY A 79 3.47 11.08 1.85
N VAL A 80 2.81 11.84 2.71
CA VAL A 80 1.73 12.75 2.32
C VAL A 80 2.35 14.07 1.87
N LEU A 81 2.67 14.18 0.58
CA LEU A 81 3.38 15.33 -0.02
C LEU A 81 2.55 16.06 -1.09
N GLY A 82 1.29 15.65 -1.27
CA GLY A 82 0.33 16.33 -2.15
C GLY A 82 -0.37 17.51 -1.46
N HIS A 83 -0.55 17.42 -0.15
CA HIS A 83 -1.30 18.37 0.65
C HIS A 83 -0.84 18.35 2.11
N VAL A 84 -1.36 19.28 2.92
CA VAL A 84 -1.18 19.32 4.38
C VAL A 84 -2.51 19.61 5.06
N GLY A 85 -2.60 19.27 6.33
CA GLY A 85 -3.72 19.71 7.17
C GLY A 85 -3.74 21.24 7.36
N THR A 86 -4.93 21.84 7.46
CA THR A 86 -5.06 23.30 7.66
C THR A 86 -4.45 23.82 8.96
N GLU A 87 -4.14 22.95 9.90
CA GLU A 87 -3.42 23.27 11.12
C GLU A 87 -1.90 23.28 10.96
N HIS A 88 -1.38 22.93 9.78
CA HIS A 88 0.05 22.95 9.49
C HIS A 88 0.61 24.38 9.67
N PRO A 89 1.71 24.58 10.42
CA PRO A 89 2.26 25.92 10.68
C PRO A 89 2.53 26.74 9.41
N LEU A 90 3.09 26.09 8.37
CA LEU A 90 3.36 26.75 7.08
C LEU A 90 2.05 27.24 6.42
N PHE A 91 0.99 26.44 6.48
CA PHE A 91 -0.30 26.87 5.91
C PHE A 91 -0.92 28.01 6.70
N ARG A 92 -0.88 27.94 8.03
CA ARG A 92 -1.37 29.01 8.90
C ARG A 92 -0.64 30.32 8.67
N ALA A 93 0.70 30.27 8.55
CA ALA A 93 1.53 31.44 8.22
C ALA A 93 1.18 32.00 6.82
N ALA A 94 1.09 31.12 5.81
CA ALA A 94 0.70 31.49 4.46
C ALA A 94 -0.67 32.16 4.40
N ARG A 95 -1.65 31.62 5.16
CA ARG A 95 -3.02 32.17 5.26
C ARG A 95 -3.05 33.52 5.94
N ALA A 96 -2.13 33.77 6.89
CA ALA A 96 -1.95 35.07 7.54
C ALA A 96 -1.20 36.11 6.67
N GLY A 97 -0.76 35.73 5.46
CA GLY A 97 -0.05 36.62 4.53
C GLY A 97 1.48 36.58 4.67
N GLY A 98 2.02 35.53 5.33
CA GLY A 98 3.45 35.29 5.48
C GLY A 98 4.17 34.92 4.18
N GLU A 99 5.50 34.81 4.25
CA GLU A 99 6.37 34.42 3.13
C GLU A 99 6.04 33.03 2.57
N GLU A 100 5.47 32.16 3.40
CA GLU A 100 5.05 30.81 3.07
C GLU A 100 3.90 30.72 2.06
N ARG A 101 3.33 31.89 1.67
CA ARG A 101 2.20 31.95 0.74
C ARG A 101 2.50 31.28 -0.60
N GLY A 102 3.75 31.28 -1.05
CA GLY A 102 4.19 30.62 -2.27
C GLY A 102 4.15 29.08 -2.23
N LEU A 103 4.05 28.48 -1.03
CA LEU A 103 3.93 27.04 -0.85
C LEU A 103 2.52 26.51 -1.17
N PHE A 104 1.54 27.40 -1.31
CA PHE A 104 0.15 27.05 -1.53
C PHE A 104 -0.44 27.88 -2.68
N ARG A 105 -1.53 27.42 -3.27
CA ARG A 105 -2.27 28.14 -4.31
C ARG A 105 -3.49 28.77 -3.67
N PHE A 106 -3.50 30.11 -3.57
CA PHE A 106 -4.65 30.89 -3.12
C PHE A 106 -5.42 31.44 -4.32
N ASP A 107 -6.74 31.48 -4.22
CA ASP A 107 -7.57 32.11 -5.23
C ASP A 107 -7.15 33.58 -5.38
N ALA A 108 -7.05 34.05 -6.62
CA ALA A 108 -6.86 35.47 -6.88
C ALA A 108 -8.07 36.21 -6.24
N ALA A 109 -7.80 37.25 -5.48
CA ALA A 109 -8.86 38.11 -4.96
C ALA A 109 -9.63 38.72 -6.15
N ALA A 110 -10.68 38.04 -6.59
CA ALA A 110 -11.63 38.57 -7.56
C ALA A 110 -12.34 39.71 -6.87
N GLY A 111 -12.16 40.91 -7.37
CA GLY A 111 -12.80 42.11 -6.82
C GLY A 111 -14.34 41.94 -6.76
N GLY A 112 -14.88 41.86 -5.57
CA GLY A 112 -16.25 42.18 -5.32
C GLY A 112 -17.23 41.08 -4.96
N GLU A 113 -17.03 39.81 -5.25
CA GLU A 113 -17.87 38.70 -4.75
C GLU A 113 -16.97 37.59 -4.18
N ARG A 114 -17.24 37.13 -2.95
CA ARG A 114 -16.55 35.96 -2.37
C ARG A 114 -16.86 34.76 -3.25
N ALA A 115 -15.86 34.21 -3.90
CA ALA A 115 -15.98 32.88 -4.53
C ALA A 115 -16.51 31.89 -3.49
N ALA A 116 -17.49 31.08 -3.88
CA ALA A 116 -17.96 29.99 -3.02
C ALA A 116 -16.81 28.96 -2.84
N GLY A 117 -16.10 29.02 -1.71
CA GLY A 117 -14.99 28.13 -1.43
C GLY A 117 -14.07 28.66 -0.33
N PRO A 118 -13.09 27.86 0.13
CA PRO A 118 -12.18 28.21 1.23
C PRO A 118 -11.15 29.29 0.87
N GLY A 119 -11.03 29.67 -0.43
CA GLY A 119 -10.10 30.68 -0.94
C GLY A 119 -8.68 30.17 -1.18
N TYR A 120 -8.50 28.87 -1.23
CA TYR A 120 -7.25 28.17 -1.57
C TYR A 120 -7.55 26.82 -2.21
N ALA A 121 -6.57 26.28 -2.95
CA ALA A 121 -6.66 24.95 -3.54
C ALA A 121 -6.67 23.87 -2.46
N THR A 122 -7.54 22.89 -2.61
CA THR A 122 -7.72 21.77 -1.67
C THR A 122 -7.46 20.45 -2.37
N PHE A 123 -7.12 19.42 -1.61
CA PHE A 123 -7.05 18.05 -2.12
C PHE A 123 -8.48 17.52 -2.29
N GLU A 124 -8.87 17.18 -3.53
CA GLU A 124 -10.17 16.57 -3.89
C GLU A 124 -11.41 17.24 -3.29
N GLY A 125 -11.35 18.56 -3.06
CA GLY A 125 -12.46 19.31 -2.48
C GLY A 125 -12.55 19.25 -0.94
N HIS A 126 -11.62 18.57 -0.27
CA HIS A 126 -11.57 18.50 1.20
C HIS A 126 -11.00 19.79 1.78
N GLU A 127 -11.85 20.64 2.34
CA GLU A 127 -11.45 21.96 2.88
C GLU A 127 -10.41 21.88 4.01
N SER A 128 -10.33 20.76 4.74
CA SER A 128 -9.32 20.53 5.77
C SER A 128 -7.93 20.19 5.23
N LEU A 129 -7.79 19.94 3.91
CA LEU A 129 -6.56 19.47 3.25
C LEU A 129 -6.12 20.50 2.21
N ALA A 130 -5.18 21.38 2.60
CA ALA A 130 -4.63 22.42 1.73
C ALA A 130 -3.62 21.82 0.76
N ALA A 131 -3.88 21.91 -0.56
CA ALA A 131 -2.98 21.41 -1.60
C ALA A 131 -1.70 22.24 -1.65
N LEU A 132 -0.54 21.53 -1.72
CA LEU A 132 0.76 22.14 -1.91
C LEU A 132 0.94 22.64 -3.36
N ASN A 133 1.68 23.73 -3.53
CA ASN A 133 2.01 24.27 -4.83
C ASN A 133 3.25 23.58 -5.42
N HIS A 134 3.05 22.50 -6.16
CA HIS A 134 4.14 21.69 -6.72
C HIS A 134 4.98 22.41 -7.81
N ASP A 135 4.57 23.62 -8.25
CA ASP A 135 5.41 24.47 -9.09
C ASP A 135 6.44 25.27 -8.27
N SER A 136 6.31 25.29 -6.93
CA SER A 136 7.24 26.00 -6.03
C SER A 136 8.52 25.20 -5.81
N ALA A 137 9.67 25.87 -5.96
CA ALA A 137 10.96 25.29 -5.63
C ALA A 137 11.07 24.95 -4.12
N GLU A 138 10.43 25.74 -3.26
CA GLU A 138 10.42 25.52 -1.82
C GLU A 138 9.62 24.26 -1.45
N VAL A 139 8.53 23.95 -2.17
CA VAL A 139 7.78 22.70 -1.98
C VAL A 139 8.61 21.51 -2.42
N ARG A 140 9.33 21.63 -3.54
CA ARG A 140 10.28 20.60 -3.98
C ARG A 140 11.35 20.35 -2.91
N ASP A 141 11.97 21.41 -2.39
CA ASP A 141 13.02 21.29 -1.39
C ASP A 141 12.49 20.76 -0.05
N LEU A 142 11.25 21.10 0.30
CA LEU A 142 10.55 20.49 1.45
C LEU A 142 10.39 18.98 1.25
N ALA A 143 9.93 18.54 0.09
CA ALA A 143 9.76 17.12 -0.22
C ALA A 143 11.10 16.36 -0.16
N VAL A 144 12.16 16.88 -0.79
CA VAL A 144 13.51 16.29 -0.72
C VAL A 144 13.98 16.18 0.73
N ARG A 145 13.83 17.24 1.52
CA ARG A 145 14.22 17.25 2.93
C ARG A 145 13.46 16.22 3.77
N VAL A 146 12.13 16.12 3.59
CA VAL A 146 11.30 15.16 4.33
C VAL A 146 11.71 13.72 3.99
N LEU A 147 11.77 13.39 2.70
CA LEU A 147 12.12 12.04 2.25
C LEU A 147 13.52 11.64 2.74
N THR A 148 14.50 12.52 2.59
CA THR A 148 15.88 12.26 3.02
C THR A 148 16.00 12.12 4.53
N HIS A 149 15.31 12.96 5.31
CA HIS A 149 15.38 12.94 6.78
C HIS A 149 15.06 11.57 7.37
N TRP A 150 13.98 10.93 6.91
CA TRP A 150 13.56 9.64 7.45
C TRP A 150 14.35 8.47 6.86
N LEU A 151 14.85 8.59 5.63
CA LEU A 151 15.82 7.64 5.09
C LEU A 151 17.14 7.67 5.89
N ASP A 152 17.64 8.84 6.28
CA ASP A 152 18.79 8.99 7.18
C ASP A 152 18.58 8.31 8.53
N ARG A 153 17.32 8.18 8.98
CA ARG A 153 16.93 7.57 10.25
C ARG A 153 16.57 6.09 10.14
N GLY A 154 16.72 5.47 8.97
CA GLY A 154 16.59 4.02 8.79
C GLY A 154 15.35 3.56 8.04
N ALA A 155 14.51 4.45 7.53
CA ALA A 155 13.55 4.05 6.50
C ALA A 155 14.29 3.57 5.25
N SER A 156 13.69 2.67 4.49
CA SER A 156 14.27 2.10 3.25
C SER A 156 13.47 2.47 2.01
N ALA A 157 12.22 2.84 2.18
CA ALA A 157 11.28 3.03 1.09
C ALA A 157 10.17 4.03 1.44
N TRP A 158 9.49 4.49 0.41
CA TRP A 158 8.35 5.39 0.54
C TRP A 158 7.17 4.94 -0.33
N ARG A 159 5.97 4.91 0.25
CA ARG A 159 4.72 5.06 -0.48
C ARG A 159 4.44 6.55 -0.60
N LEU A 160 4.20 7.04 -1.79
CA LEU A 160 3.81 8.43 -2.06
C LEU A 160 2.29 8.48 -2.16
N ASP A 161 1.67 9.05 -1.13
CA ASP A 161 0.21 9.19 -1.01
C ASP A 161 -0.36 10.00 -2.17
N ALA A 162 -1.47 9.52 -2.74
CA ALA A 162 -2.18 10.16 -3.84
C ALA A 162 -1.25 10.69 -4.94
N ALA A 163 -0.21 9.93 -5.29
CA ALA A 163 0.78 10.36 -6.26
C ALA A 163 0.16 10.71 -7.62
N TYR A 164 -1.00 10.10 -7.96
CA TYR A 164 -1.78 10.40 -9.17
C TYR A 164 -2.29 11.85 -9.23
N ALA A 165 -2.48 12.49 -8.08
CA ALA A 165 -2.97 13.87 -8.01
C ALA A 165 -1.85 14.92 -8.16
N VAL A 166 -0.59 14.50 -8.25
CA VAL A 166 0.60 15.35 -8.39
C VAL A 166 1.19 15.16 -9.76
N ASP A 167 1.58 16.26 -10.43
CA ASP A 167 2.24 16.18 -11.75
C ASP A 167 3.48 15.26 -11.65
N PRO A 168 3.63 14.25 -12.49
CA PRO A 168 4.79 13.38 -12.52
C PRO A 168 6.14 14.12 -12.62
N ALA A 169 6.17 15.28 -13.25
CA ALA A 169 7.38 16.12 -13.36
C ALA A 169 7.87 16.61 -12.00
N PHE A 170 6.98 16.81 -11.03
CA PHE A 170 7.36 17.14 -9.66
C PHE A 170 8.19 16.00 -9.05
N TRP A 171 7.69 14.77 -9.12
CA TRP A 171 8.41 13.60 -8.62
C TRP A 171 9.75 13.40 -9.34
N ALA A 172 9.78 13.60 -10.67
CA ALA A 172 11.01 13.55 -11.46
C ALA A 172 12.05 14.60 -11.05
N SER A 173 11.62 15.69 -10.41
CA SER A 173 12.52 16.71 -9.85
C SER A 173 13.00 16.38 -8.43
N VAL A 174 12.18 15.64 -7.65
CA VAL A 174 12.42 15.32 -6.24
C VAL A 174 13.24 14.03 -6.08
N LEU A 175 12.77 12.92 -6.70
CA LEU A 175 13.29 11.59 -6.40
C LEU A 175 14.77 11.39 -6.79
N PRO A 176 15.25 11.91 -7.93
CA PRO A 176 16.69 11.85 -8.23
C PRO A 176 17.55 12.55 -7.19
N ALA A 177 17.12 13.71 -6.66
CA ALA A 177 17.86 14.42 -5.62
C ALA A 177 17.93 13.63 -4.30
N VAL A 178 16.86 12.89 -3.95
CA VAL A 178 16.89 11.96 -2.79
C VAL A 178 17.85 10.81 -3.05
N ARG A 179 17.85 10.24 -4.27
CA ARG A 179 18.70 9.11 -4.64
C ARG A 179 20.19 9.46 -4.72
N GLU A 180 20.56 10.73 -4.88
CA GLU A 180 21.96 11.16 -4.75
C GLU A 180 22.56 10.76 -3.40
N ARG A 181 21.75 10.80 -2.34
CA ARG A 181 22.17 10.44 -0.97
C ARG A 181 21.78 9.02 -0.59
N HIS A 182 20.64 8.54 -1.09
CA HIS A 182 20.07 7.23 -0.81
C HIS A 182 19.80 6.47 -2.12
N PRO A 183 20.83 5.95 -2.81
CA PRO A 183 20.68 5.33 -4.13
C PRO A 183 19.79 4.09 -4.13
N GLU A 184 19.68 3.39 -2.99
CA GLU A 184 18.85 2.19 -2.82
C GLU A 184 17.41 2.49 -2.37
N ALA A 185 17.06 3.78 -2.17
CA ALA A 185 15.71 4.15 -1.74
C ALA A 185 14.68 3.79 -2.81
N TRP A 186 13.66 3.05 -2.40
CA TRP A 186 12.59 2.59 -3.27
C TRP A 186 11.31 3.41 -3.08
N PHE A 187 10.67 3.79 -4.20
CA PHE A 187 9.51 4.67 -4.20
C PHE A 187 8.33 4.03 -4.91
N MET A 188 7.23 3.85 -4.19
CA MET A 188 5.95 3.41 -4.70
C MET A 188 4.98 4.59 -4.78
N GLY A 189 4.51 4.92 -5.98
CA GLY A 189 3.42 5.90 -6.14
C GLY A 189 2.07 5.24 -5.95
N GLU A 190 1.19 5.83 -5.16
CA GLU A 190 -0.21 5.44 -5.22
C GLU A 190 -0.83 6.03 -6.48
N VAL A 191 -1.22 5.15 -7.41
CA VAL A 191 -1.94 5.49 -8.63
C VAL A 191 -3.12 4.57 -8.79
N ILE A 192 -4.33 5.14 -8.81
CA ILE A 192 -5.58 4.37 -8.78
C ILE A 192 -6.00 3.93 -10.19
N HIS A 193 -5.75 4.77 -11.20
CA HIS A 193 -6.13 4.51 -12.59
C HIS A 193 -5.27 5.33 -13.56
N GLY A 194 -5.39 5.05 -14.85
CA GLY A 194 -4.72 5.81 -15.92
C GLY A 194 -3.56 5.06 -16.56
N ASP A 195 -2.63 5.80 -17.14
CA ASP A 195 -1.44 5.24 -17.78
C ASP A 195 -0.33 5.00 -16.74
N TYR A 196 -0.36 3.84 -16.08
CA TYR A 196 0.63 3.45 -15.07
C TYR A 196 2.07 3.49 -15.61
N ALA A 197 2.29 2.95 -16.80
CA ALA A 197 3.63 2.90 -17.39
C ALA A 197 4.15 4.29 -17.76
N GLY A 198 3.27 5.15 -18.29
CA GLY A 198 3.58 6.56 -18.56
C GLY A 198 3.90 7.31 -17.28
N PHE A 199 3.12 7.10 -16.20
CA PHE A 199 3.36 7.72 -14.91
C PHE A 199 4.72 7.31 -14.32
N VAL A 200 5.02 6.00 -14.24
CA VAL A 200 6.31 5.49 -13.73
C VAL A 200 7.47 6.09 -14.51
N LYS A 201 7.38 6.10 -15.85
CA LYS A 201 8.43 6.66 -16.70
C LYS A 201 8.63 8.17 -16.46
N ALA A 202 7.53 8.92 -16.34
CA ALA A 202 7.59 10.38 -16.22
C ALA A 202 7.98 10.85 -14.81
N SER A 203 7.57 10.12 -13.76
CA SER A 203 7.80 10.47 -12.35
C SER A 203 9.11 9.95 -11.79
N THR A 204 9.70 8.92 -12.41
CA THR A 204 10.87 8.17 -11.91
C THR A 204 10.63 7.38 -10.61
N VAL A 205 9.38 7.13 -10.22
CA VAL A 205 9.06 6.14 -9.18
C VAL A 205 9.43 4.73 -9.65
N ASP A 206 9.70 3.82 -8.70
CA ASP A 206 10.07 2.45 -9.04
C ASP A 206 8.86 1.60 -9.40
N THR A 207 7.71 1.94 -8.83
CA THR A 207 6.45 1.22 -9.02
C THR A 207 5.24 2.08 -8.69
N VAL A 208 4.08 1.56 -9.09
CA VAL A 208 2.77 2.09 -8.70
C VAL A 208 1.84 0.95 -8.27
N THR A 209 0.81 1.30 -7.49
CA THR A 209 -0.24 0.40 -7.02
C THR A 209 -1.08 -0.13 -8.18
N GLN A 210 -1.26 -1.46 -8.26
CA GLN A 210 -1.97 -2.11 -9.36
C GLN A 210 -3.47 -2.31 -9.03
N TYR A 211 -4.23 -1.22 -9.04
CA TYR A 211 -5.65 -1.23 -8.74
C TYR A 211 -6.52 -1.96 -9.78
N GLU A 212 -6.10 -2.00 -11.06
CA GLU A 212 -6.83 -2.76 -12.08
C GLU A 212 -6.84 -4.26 -11.75
N LEU A 213 -5.69 -4.83 -11.36
CA LEU A 213 -5.58 -6.24 -10.98
C LEU A 213 -6.36 -6.53 -9.68
N TRP A 214 -6.25 -5.63 -8.68
CA TRP A 214 -7.06 -5.74 -7.47
C TRP A 214 -8.55 -5.80 -7.80
N LYS A 215 -9.05 -4.87 -8.64
CA LYS A 215 -10.45 -4.82 -9.04
C LYS A 215 -10.87 -6.07 -9.80
N ALA A 216 -10.11 -6.49 -10.81
CA ALA A 216 -10.42 -7.67 -11.60
C ALA A 216 -10.39 -8.96 -10.77
N THR A 217 -9.50 -9.04 -9.76
CA THR A 217 -9.43 -10.19 -8.85
C THR A 217 -10.72 -10.33 -8.06
N TRP A 218 -11.10 -9.30 -7.29
CA TRP A 218 -12.28 -9.45 -6.43
C TRP A 218 -13.58 -9.52 -7.21
N SER A 219 -13.73 -8.79 -8.33
CA SER A 219 -14.96 -8.83 -9.13
C SER A 219 -15.14 -10.19 -9.80
N SER A 220 -14.08 -10.76 -10.38
CA SER A 220 -14.17 -12.09 -11.01
C SER A 220 -14.54 -13.18 -10.02
N LEU A 221 -14.03 -13.10 -8.79
CA LEU A 221 -14.37 -14.03 -7.72
C LEU A 221 -15.82 -13.85 -7.23
N ALA A 222 -16.28 -12.60 -7.07
CA ALA A 222 -17.63 -12.29 -6.62
C ALA A 222 -18.69 -12.65 -7.65
N ASP A 223 -18.41 -12.40 -8.93
CA ASP A 223 -19.35 -12.63 -10.04
C ASP A 223 -19.27 -14.06 -10.62
N VAL A 224 -18.38 -14.91 -10.06
CA VAL A 224 -18.10 -16.28 -10.57
C VAL A 224 -17.80 -16.22 -12.08
N ASN A 225 -16.89 -15.31 -12.47
CA ASN A 225 -16.59 -15.06 -13.89
C ASN A 225 -15.15 -14.57 -14.08
N PHE A 226 -14.28 -15.43 -14.60
CA PHE A 226 -12.85 -15.14 -14.76
C PHE A 226 -12.48 -14.38 -16.04
N TYR A 227 -13.40 -14.03 -16.92
CA TYR A 227 -13.06 -13.35 -18.19
C TYR A 227 -12.48 -11.95 -17.98
N GLU A 228 -12.95 -11.20 -16.97
CA GLU A 228 -12.38 -9.90 -16.63
C GLU A 228 -10.93 -10.04 -16.12
N LEU A 229 -10.68 -11.05 -15.28
CA LEU A 229 -9.35 -11.33 -14.77
C LEU A 229 -8.39 -11.74 -15.89
N ASP A 230 -8.80 -12.61 -16.82
CA ASP A 230 -8.00 -12.99 -17.98
C ASP A 230 -7.56 -11.77 -18.80
N TRP A 231 -8.51 -10.87 -19.08
CA TRP A 231 -8.20 -9.63 -19.79
C TRP A 231 -7.19 -8.76 -19.02
N CYS A 232 -7.40 -8.63 -17.70
CA CYS A 232 -6.51 -7.85 -16.85
C CYS A 232 -5.11 -8.48 -16.74
N LEU A 233 -5.00 -9.81 -16.68
CA LEU A 233 -3.70 -10.51 -16.65
C LEU A 233 -2.88 -10.27 -17.92
N LYS A 234 -3.52 -10.15 -19.08
CA LYS A 234 -2.84 -9.78 -20.34
C LYS A 234 -2.26 -8.37 -20.25
N ARG A 235 -3.04 -7.41 -19.74
CA ARG A 235 -2.56 -6.03 -19.50
C ARG A 235 -1.47 -5.98 -18.43
N HIS A 236 -1.61 -6.78 -17.38
CA HIS A 236 -0.59 -6.90 -16.33
C HIS A 236 0.76 -7.38 -16.88
N ASN A 237 0.74 -8.34 -17.82
CA ASN A 237 1.94 -8.77 -18.54
C ASN A 237 2.61 -7.62 -19.31
N GLU A 238 1.83 -6.69 -19.91
CA GLU A 238 2.38 -5.53 -20.60
C GLU A 238 3.05 -4.54 -19.62
N LEU A 239 2.52 -4.41 -18.39
CA LEU A 239 3.13 -3.59 -17.35
C LEU A 239 4.46 -4.18 -16.87
N LEU A 240 4.56 -5.52 -16.73
CA LEU A 240 5.78 -6.21 -16.34
C LEU A 240 6.95 -5.99 -17.33
N ASP A 241 6.66 -5.65 -18.59
CA ASP A 241 7.65 -5.24 -19.57
C ASP A 241 8.23 -3.84 -19.30
N ARG A 242 7.59 -3.05 -18.42
CA ARG A 242 7.95 -1.66 -18.14
C ARG A 242 8.46 -1.44 -16.74
N PHE A 243 7.80 -2.03 -15.75
CA PHE A 243 8.15 -1.95 -14.32
C PHE A 243 7.55 -3.13 -13.57
N LEU A 244 7.89 -3.29 -12.30
CA LEU A 244 7.29 -4.32 -11.44
C LEU A 244 6.12 -3.72 -10.67
N PRO A 245 4.84 -4.01 -11.03
CA PRO A 245 3.70 -3.45 -10.33
C PRO A 245 3.62 -3.87 -8.86
N ALA A 246 3.24 -2.94 -7.97
CA ALA A 246 2.89 -3.26 -6.59
C ALA A 246 1.48 -3.88 -6.57
N THR A 247 1.42 -5.19 -6.31
CA THR A 247 0.17 -5.96 -6.36
C THR A 247 -0.40 -6.18 -4.96
N PHE A 248 -1.73 -6.21 -4.85
CA PHE A 248 -2.43 -6.40 -3.58
C PHE A 248 -3.85 -6.94 -3.83
N VAL A 249 -4.46 -7.52 -2.79
CA VAL A 249 -5.87 -7.94 -2.80
C VAL A 249 -6.72 -7.15 -1.79
N GLY A 250 -6.09 -6.36 -0.95
CA GLY A 250 -6.70 -5.45 0.00
C GLY A 250 -5.72 -4.38 0.46
N ASN A 251 -6.25 -3.25 0.91
CA ASN A 251 -5.50 -2.18 1.56
C ASN A 251 -6.41 -1.45 2.57
N HIS A 252 -5.94 -0.34 3.15
CA HIS A 252 -6.63 0.42 4.18
C HIS A 252 -7.80 1.28 3.66
N ASP A 253 -7.99 1.38 2.34
CA ASP A 253 -9.00 2.24 1.70
C ASP A 253 -10.14 1.46 1.06
N VAL A 254 -10.12 0.14 1.16
CA VAL A 254 -11.11 -0.71 0.50
C VAL A 254 -11.73 -1.72 1.47
N THR A 255 -12.92 -2.19 1.14
CA THR A 255 -13.54 -3.32 1.85
C THR A 255 -12.63 -4.54 1.81
N ARG A 256 -12.43 -5.21 2.96
CA ARG A 256 -11.59 -6.39 3.10
C ARG A 256 -11.98 -7.49 2.11
N ILE A 257 -10.99 -8.18 1.56
CA ILE A 257 -11.22 -9.20 0.54
C ILE A 257 -12.15 -10.32 1.06
N ALA A 258 -11.98 -10.78 2.30
CA ALA A 258 -12.86 -11.80 2.90
C ALA A 258 -14.30 -11.33 3.12
N SER A 259 -14.55 -10.01 3.22
CA SER A 259 -15.91 -9.46 3.24
C SER A 259 -16.55 -9.41 1.85
N ARG A 260 -15.74 -9.26 0.81
CA ARG A 260 -16.23 -9.17 -0.58
C ARG A 260 -16.57 -10.53 -1.17
N VAL A 261 -15.70 -11.52 -0.96
CA VAL A 261 -15.74 -12.80 -1.70
C VAL A 261 -15.80 -14.03 -0.78
N GLY A 262 -16.04 -13.83 0.52
CA GLY A 262 -15.96 -14.92 1.52
C GLY A 262 -14.51 -15.35 1.77
N ALA A 263 -14.29 -16.17 2.80
CA ALA A 263 -12.96 -16.64 3.17
C ALA A 263 -12.37 -17.57 2.08
N GLY A 264 -13.22 -18.39 1.45
CA GLY A 264 -12.82 -19.25 0.33
C GLY A 264 -12.34 -18.46 -0.88
N GLY A 265 -13.08 -17.44 -1.30
CA GLY A 265 -12.67 -16.54 -2.38
C GLY A 265 -11.40 -15.76 -2.04
N ALA A 266 -11.26 -15.31 -0.76
CA ALA A 266 -10.04 -14.65 -0.29
C ALA A 266 -8.81 -15.55 -0.41
N ALA A 267 -8.93 -16.85 -0.13
CA ALA A 267 -7.84 -17.81 -0.32
C ALA A 267 -7.41 -17.89 -1.80
N LEU A 268 -8.35 -17.91 -2.74
CA LEU A 268 -8.04 -17.91 -4.17
C LEU A 268 -7.36 -16.58 -4.59
N ALA A 269 -7.81 -15.45 -4.04
CA ALA A 269 -7.20 -14.15 -4.28
C ALA A 269 -5.72 -14.13 -3.83
N VAL A 270 -5.39 -14.74 -2.69
CA VAL A 270 -4.02 -14.86 -2.21
C VAL A 270 -3.18 -15.80 -3.08
N VAL A 271 -3.75 -16.91 -3.56
CA VAL A 271 -3.07 -17.78 -4.55
C VAL A 271 -2.68 -16.97 -5.78
N LEU A 272 -3.63 -16.21 -6.35
CA LEU A 272 -3.34 -15.33 -7.48
C LEU A 272 -2.24 -14.31 -7.14
N LEU A 273 -2.39 -13.59 -6.03
CA LEU A 273 -1.44 -12.55 -5.59
C LEU A 273 0.01 -13.09 -5.52
N MET A 274 0.18 -14.31 -5.02
CA MET A 274 1.50 -14.89 -4.78
C MET A 274 2.09 -15.60 -6.00
N THR A 275 1.31 -15.80 -7.07
CA THR A 275 1.76 -16.54 -8.25
C THR A 275 1.87 -15.69 -9.52
N VAL A 276 1.30 -14.48 -9.54
CA VAL A 276 1.50 -13.52 -10.64
C VAL A 276 2.80 -12.71 -10.45
N GLY A 277 3.31 -12.09 -11.52
CA GLY A 277 4.44 -11.17 -11.45
C GLY A 277 4.13 -9.90 -10.64
N GLY A 278 5.18 -9.17 -10.23
CA GLY A 278 5.07 -7.95 -9.45
C GLY A 278 5.54 -8.09 -8.00
N VAL A 279 5.33 -7.05 -7.19
CA VAL A 279 5.71 -6.97 -5.78
C VAL A 279 4.46 -7.08 -4.92
N PRO A 280 4.16 -8.26 -4.34
CA PRO A 280 2.94 -8.46 -3.57
C PRO A 280 2.98 -7.78 -2.21
N SER A 281 1.85 -7.19 -1.82
CA SER A 281 1.59 -6.64 -0.49
C SER A 281 0.44 -7.37 0.17
N VAL A 282 0.62 -7.74 1.44
CA VAL A 282 -0.43 -8.31 2.29
C VAL A 282 -0.88 -7.23 3.27
N TYR A 283 -2.16 -6.90 3.25
CA TYR A 283 -2.72 -5.98 4.22
C TYR A 283 -2.92 -6.69 5.55
N TYR A 284 -2.50 -6.07 6.66
CA TYR A 284 -2.48 -6.71 7.97
C TYR A 284 -3.84 -7.34 8.33
N VAL A 285 -3.80 -8.51 8.96
CA VAL A 285 -4.90 -9.42 9.32
C VAL A 285 -5.73 -9.97 8.13
N ASP A 286 -5.39 -9.68 6.87
CA ASP A 286 -5.93 -10.45 5.73
C ASP A 286 -5.42 -11.90 5.78
N GLU A 287 -4.20 -12.13 6.32
CA GLU A 287 -3.66 -13.45 6.61
C GLU A 287 -4.41 -14.19 7.74
N GLN A 288 -5.41 -13.57 8.33
CA GLN A 288 -6.35 -14.15 9.29
C GLN A 288 -7.78 -14.27 8.71
N ALA A 289 -7.97 -14.00 7.41
CA ALA A 289 -9.28 -13.87 6.77
C ALA A 289 -10.19 -12.84 7.47
N PHE A 290 -9.61 -11.76 7.98
CA PHE A 290 -10.35 -10.73 8.70
C PHE A 290 -11.38 -10.05 7.78
N ARG A 291 -12.55 -9.73 8.36
CA ARG A 291 -13.65 -9.07 7.65
C ARG A 291 -13.79 -7.62 8.12
N GLY A 292 -14.21 -6.78 7.23
CA GLY A 292 -14.54 -5.37 7.48
C GLY A 292 -15.05 -4.74 6.19
N VAL A 293 -16.07 -3.92 6.30
CA VAL A 293 -16.71 -3.24 5.17
C VAL A 293 -16.41 -1.75 5.26
N LYS A 294 -15.83 -1.19 4.19
CA LYS A 294 -15.67 0.25 4.05
C LYS A 294 -17.00 0.89 3.68
N THR A 295 -17.34 1.99 4.33
CA THR A 295 -18.50 2.83 3.98
C THR A 295 -18.07 4.27 3.73
N GLU A 296 -18.88 5.03 2.97
CA GLU A 296 -18.61 6.43 2.65
C GLU A 296 -19.14 7.40 3.74
N THR A 297 -19.25 6.93 4.98
CA THR A 297 -19.70 7.73 6.12
C THR A 297 -18.53 8.11 7.02
N LEU A 298 -18.71 9.08 7.89
CA LEU A 298 -17.70 9.42 8.90
C LEU A 298 -17.39 8.19 9.78
N GLY A 299 -16.11 7.83 9.89
CA GLY A 299 -15.68 6.59 10.57
C GLY A 299 -15.87 5.32 9.74
N GLY A 300 -16.22 5.44 8.46
CA GLY A 300 -16.45 4.32 7.55
C GLY A 300 -15.25 3.41 7.30
N ASP A 301 -14.06 3.85 7.69
CA ASP A 301 -12.82 3.06 7.61
C ASP A 301 -12.56 2.21 8.87
N ASP A 302 -13.29 2.42 9.97
CA ASP A 302 -12.98 1.77 11.27
C ASP A 302 -13.02 0.24 11.18
N GLU A 303 -13.97 -0.33 10.45
CA GLU A 303 -14.06 -1.78 10.28
C GLU A 303 -12.92 -2.37 9.46
N VAL A 304 -12.40 -1.61 8.48
CA VAL A 304 -11.29 -2.10 7.64
C VAL A 304 -9.91 -1.83 8.27
N ARG A 305 -9.85 -1.04 9.35
CA ARG A 305 -8.63 -0.68 10.10
C ARG A 305 -8.72 -1.11 11.58
N PRO A 306 -8.95 -2.41 11.88
CA PRO A 306 -9.10 -2.87 13.26
C PRO A 306 -7.84 -2.63 14.08
N ALA A 307 -8.03 -2.36 15.38
CA ALA A 307 -6.91 -2.31 16.30
C ALA A 307 -6.31 -3.71 16.47
N LEU A 308 -4.99 -3.83 16.30
CA LEU A 308 -4.27 -5.07 16.61
C LEU A 308 -4.28 -5.36 18.11
N PRO A 309 -4.36 -6.63 18.53
CA PRO A 309 -4.09 -7.01 19.91
C PRO A 309 -2.66 -6.65 20.32
N ALA A 310 -2.35 -6.66 21.60
CA ALA A 310 -1.04 -6.27 22.10
C ALA A 310 0.11 -7.14 21.57
N ALA A 311 -0.19 -8.38 21.21
CA ALA A 311 0.76 -9.32 20.61
C ALA A 311 0.02 -10.31 19.69
N PRO A 312 0.73 -10.99 18.76
CA PRO A 312 0.14 -11.99 17.86
C PRO A 312 -0.60 -13.13 18.55
N SER A 313 -0.20 -13.47 19.79
CA SER A 313 -0.89 -14.48 20.60
C SER A 313 -2.34 -14.12 20.97
N GLY A 314 -2.73 -12.86 20.78
CA GLY A 314 -4.12 -12.41 20.94
C GLY A 314 -4.97 -12.55 19.68
N LEU A 315 -4.43 -13.06 18.58
CA LEU A 315 -5.20 -13.35 17.36
C LEU A 315 -6.13 -14.54 17.58
N ALA A 316 -7.30 -14.49 16.95
CA ALA A 316 -8.29 -15.55 17.06
C ALA A 316 -7.82 -16.80 16.29
N PRO A 317 -7.99 -18.03 16.86
CA PRO A 317 -7.47 -19.25 16.23
C PRO A 317 -8.17 -19.61 14.92
N GLN A 318 -9.33 -19.05 14.64
CA GLN A 318 -10.12 -19.31 13.43
C GLN A 318 -9.37 -18.89 12.15
N GLY A 319 -8.48 -17.89 12.22
CA GLY A 319 -7.66 -17.43 11.10
C GLY A 319 -6.42 -18.28 10.81
N ALA A 320 -6.06 -19.23 11.69
CA ALA A 320 -4.81 -19.96 11.61
C ALA A 320 -4.60 -20.75 10.29
N TRP A 321 -5.65 -21.19 9.65
CA TRP A 321 -5.57 -21.87 8.32
C TRP A 321 -5.16 -20.90 7.21
N MET A 322 -5.69 -19.67 7.23
CA MET A 322 -5.35 -18.65 6.24
C MET A 322 -3.92 -18.16 6.46
N LEU A 323 -3.47 -18.02 7.71
CA LEU A 323 -2.08 -17.72 8.04
C LEU A 323 -1.13 -18.77 7.44
N ARG A 324 -1.43 -20.07 7.64
CA ARG A 324 -0.62 -21.14 7.05
C ARG A 324 -0.61 -21.07 5.52
N LEU A 325 -1.76 -20.81 4.90
CA LEU A 325 -1.82 -20.64 3.44
C LEU A 325 -0.93 -19.50 2.96
N HIS A 326 -0.93 -18.34 3.65
CA HIS A 326 -0.03 -17.24 3.32
C HIS A 326 1.43 -17.65 3.49
N GLN A 327 1.79 -18.31 4.58
CA GLN A 327 3.16 -18.81 4.82
C GLN A 327 3.60 -19.78 3.72
N ASP A 328 2.76 -20.73 3.32
CA ASP A 328 3.05 -21.70 2.27
C ASP A 328 3.26 -21.01 0.92
N LEU A 329 2.39 -20.06 0.55
CA LEU A 329 2.47 -19.34 -0.72
C LEU A 329 3.63 -18.33 -0.76
N ILE A 330 3.90 -17.61 0.33
CA ILE A 330 5.07 -16.74 0.44
C ILE A 330 6.35 -17.59 0.40
N GLY A 331 6.36 -18.73 1.10
CA GLY A 331 7.45 -19.69 1.05
C GLY A 331 7.70 -20.23 -0.36
N LEU A 332 6.64 -20.60 -1.10
CA LEU A 332 6.70 -20.97 -2.51
C LEU A 332 7.35 -19.86 -3.34
N ARG A 333 6.84 -18.61 -3.21
CA ARG A 333 7.38 -17.47 -3.96
C ARG A 333 8.85 -17.20 -3.64
N ARG A 334 9.28 -17.37 -2.39
CA ARG A 334 10.71 -17.24 -2.00
C ARG A 334 11.60 -18.33 -2.57
N ARG A 335 11.10 -19.57 -2.74
CA ARG A 335 11.83 -20.65 -3.43
C ARG A 335 11.89 -20.43 -4.94
N HIS A 336 10.93 -19.65 -5.49
CA HIS A 336 10.83 -19.34 -6.92
C HIS A 336 10.95 -17.82 -7.17
N PRO A 337 12.12 -17.17 -6.90
CA PRO A 337 12.27 -15.72 -6.99
C PRO A 337 12.01 -15.16 -8.39
N TRP A 338 12.08 -16.00 -9.44
CA TRP A 338 11.73 -15.64 -10.80
C TRP A 338 10.26 -15.23 -10.95
N LEU A 339 9.38 -15.63 -10.02
CA LEU A 339 7.97 -15.23 -10.00
C LEU A 339 7.76 -13.71 -9.96
N VAL A 340 8.74 -12.95 -9.48
CA VAL A 340 8.64 -11.48 -9.46
C VAL A 340 8.48 -10.88 -10.87
N ARG A 341 9.04 -11.57 -11.90
CA ARG A 341 8.95 -11.17 -13.31
C ARG A 341 8.15 -12.16 -14.17
N ALA A 342 7.47 -13.10 -13.54
CA ALA A 342 6.73 -14.12 -14.27
C ALA A 342 5.57 -13.49 -15.07
N ARG A 343 5.44 -13.91 -16.32
CA ARG A 343 4.27 -13.60 -17.16
C ARG A 343 3.22 -14.70 -17.00
N THR A 344 1.97 -14.33 -17.06
CA THR A 344 0.85 -15.25 -16.94
C THR A 344 0.40 -15.69 -18.34
N GLU A 345 0.39 -16.98 -18.59
CA GLU A 345 -0.15 -17.62 -19.81
C GLU A 345 -1.41 -18.42 -19.43
N VAL A 346 -2.58 -17.93 -19.78
CA VAL A 346 -3.85 -18.63 -19.49
C VAL A 346 -3.96 -19.86 -20.36
N THR A 347 -4.23 -21.03 -19.74
CA THR A 347 -4.30 -22.35 -20.38
C THR A 347 -5.72 -22.89 -20.42
N GLU A 348 -6.58 -22.51 -19.45
CA GLU A 348 -8.01 -22.83 -19.42
C GLU A 348 -8.77 -21.61 -18.91
N LEU A 349 -9.91 -21.30 -19.53
CA LEU A 349 -10.77 -20.20 -19.16
C LEU A 349 -12.24 -20.58 -19.34
N ASP A 350 -12.98 -20.53 -18.26
CA ASP A 350 -14.44 -20.66 -18.22
C ASP A 350 -14.96 -19.74 -17.09
N ASN A 351 -16.27 -19.53 -16.99
CA ASN A 351 -16.80 -18.68 -15.93
C ASN A 351 -16.31 -19.09 -14.54
N PRO A 352 -16.50 -20.35 -14.07
CA PRO A 352 -16.09 -20.74 -12.73
C PRO A 352 -14.64 -21.24 -12.66
N ARG A 353 -13.88 -21.28 -13.76
CA ARG A 353 -12.54 -21.89 -13.79
C ARG A 353 -11.54 -21.06 -14.56
N LEU A 354 -10.36 -20.94 -13.99
CA LEU A 354 -9.18 -20.35 -14.62
C LEU A 354 -7.97 -21.21 -14.32
N SER A 355 -7.26 -21.64 -15.37
CA SER A 355 -5.92 -22.21 -15.21
C SER A 355 -4.90 -21.39 -16.00
N TYR A 356 -3.71 -21.22 -15.44
CA TYR A 356 -2.62 -20.51 -16.09
C TYR A 356 -1.25 -21.05 -15.67
N ASP A 357 -0.28 -20.79 -16.50
CA ASP A 357 1.13 -20.96 -16.17
C ASP A 357 1.74 -19.59 -15.85
N ALA A 358 2.39 -19.48 -14.69
CA ALA A 358 3.35 -18.42 -14.46
C ALA A 358 4.68 -18.82 -15.10
N VAL A 359 5.17 -18.01 -16.05
CA VAL A 359 6.33 -18.32 -16.89
C VAL A 359 7.44 -17.33 -16.64
N GLY A 360 8.59 -17.82 -16.17
CA GLY A 360 9.78 -17.02 -15.95
C GLY A 360 10.59 -16.80 -17.24
N GLU A 361 11.47 -15.80 -17.23
CA GLU A 361 12.28 -15.39 -18.38
C GLU A 361 13.20 -16.50 -18.94
N GLN A 362 13.57 -17.48 -18.11
CA GLN A 362 14.40 -18.62 -18.50
C GLN A 362 13.58 -19.90 -18.77
N GLY A 363 12.27 -19.76 -18.98
CA GLY A 363 11.37 -20.88 -19.25
C GLY A 363 10.94 -21.67 -18.02
N GLN A 364 11.19 -21.19 -16.81
CA GLN A 364 10.60 -21.76 -15.59
C GLN A 364 9.07 -21.66 -15.68
N ARG A 365 8.38 -22.68 -15.16
CA ARG A 365 6.91 -22.70 -15.16
C ARG A 365 6.37 -23.15 -13.82
N LEU A 366 5.28 -22.54 -13.41
CA LEU A 366 4.48 -22.92 -12.26
C LEU A 366 3.01 -22.90 -12.72
N HIS A 367 2.34 -24.04 -12.61
CA HIS A 367 0.95 -24.18 -13.02
C HIS A 367 -0.01 -23.86 -11.87
N VAL A 368 -1.05 -23.08 -12.16
CA VAL A 368 -2.09 -22.70 -11.21
C VAL A 368 -3.46 -23.01 -11.80
N SER A 369 -4.31 -23.69 -11.03
CA SER A 369 -5.71 -23.88 -11.35
C SER A 369 -6.58 -23.31 -10.24
N LEU A 370 -7.57 -22.49 -10.62
CA LEU A 370 -8.56 -21.89 -9.73
C LEU A 370 -9.95 -22.37 -10.15
N GLY A 371 -10.77 -22.78 -9.20
CA GLY A 371 -12.17 -23.13 -9.40
C GLY A 371 -13.03 -22.52 -8.31
N LEU A 372 -14.22 -22.04 -8.68
CA LEU A 372 -15.19 -21.42 -7.79
C LEU A 372 -16.34 -22.35 -7.45
N GLU A 373 -16.64 -23.31 -8.31
CA GLU A 373 -17.77 -24.23 -8.16
C GLU A 373 -17.30 -25.68 -8.11
N PRO A 374 -17.97 -26.55 -7.29
CA PRO A 374 -19.09 -26.26 -6.38
C PRO A 374 -18.65 -25.50 -5.10
N THR A 375 -17.36 -25.44 -4.81
CA THR A 375 -16.74 -24.71 -3.71
C THR A 375 -15.40 -24.12 -4.19
N PRO A 376 -14.96 -22.96 -3.65
CA PRO A 376 -13.67 -22.39 -3.98
C PRO A 376 -12.53 -23.38 -3.73
N ARG A 377 -11.70 -23.59 -4.75
CA ARG A 377 -10.55 -24.51 -4.71
C ARG A 377 -9.42 -23.97 -5.58
N ALA A 378 -8.20 -24.20 -5.17
CA ALA A 378 -7.04 -23.96 -6.02
C ALA A 378 -6.00 -25.09 -5.92
N GLU A 379 -5.18 -25.22 -6.97
CA GLU A 379 -4.03 -26.07 -6.98
C GLU A 379 -2.86 -25.35 -7.61
N VAL A 380 -1.69 -25.42 -6.96
CA VAL A 380 -0.45 -24.82 -7.44
C VAL A 380 0.59 -25.92 -7.58
N ARG A 381 1.15 -26.08 -8.79
CA ARG A 381 2.14 -27.10 -9.11
C ARG A 381 3.45 -26.45 -9.54
N ALA A 382 4.47 -26.57 -8.70
CA ALA A 382 5.83 -26.19 -9.03
C ALA A 382 6.65 -27.44 -9.45
N PRO A 383 7.56 -27.32 -10.42
CA PRO A 383 8.39 -28.45 -10.84
C PRO A 383 9.22 -29.00 -9.67
N GLY A 384 9.12 -30.31 -9.44
CA GLY A 384 9.88 -30.99 -8.39
C GLY A 384 9.34 -30.85 -6.97
N GLU A 385 8.21 -30.15 -6.78
CA GLU A 385 7.54 -30.02 -5.50
C GLU A 385 6.20 -30.77 -5.49
N ALA A 386 5.72 -31.13 -4.30
CA ALA A 386 4.38 -31.66 -4.14
C ALA A 386 3.35 -30.54 -4.46
N PRO A 387 2.22 -30.85 -5.10
CA PRO A 387 1.19 -29.86 -5.34
C PRO A 387 0.69 -29.23 -4.05
N LEU A 388 0.58 -27.90 -4.02
CA LEU A 388 -0.12 -27.17 -2.96
C LEU A 388 -1.62 -27.13 -3.33
N VAL A 389 -2.42 -27.88 -2.59
CA VAL A 389 -3.87 -27.92 -2.77
C VAL A 389 -4.53 -27.02 -1.73
N VAL A 390 -5.36 -26.09 -2.17
CA VAL A 390 -6.10 -25.14 -1.34
C VAL A 390 -7.57 -25.51 -1.37
N GLU A 391 -8.03 -26.01 -0.25
CA GLU A 391 -9.45 -26.34 0.01
C GLU A 391 -9.85 -25.58 1.28
N PRO A 392 -10.40 -24.36 1.14
CA PRO A 392 -10.82 -23.58 2.28
C PRO A 392 -11.85 -24.32 3.12
N PRO A 393 -11.84 -24.17 4.45
CA PRO A 393 -12.88 -24.76 5.30
C PRO A 393 -14.25 -24.20 4.92
N ALA A 394 -15.29 -25.03 5.06
CA ALA A 394 -16.68 -24.58 4.90
C ALA A 394 -16.98 -23.45 5.90
N GLU A 395 -17.64 -22.40 5.44
CA GLU A 395 -18.08 -21.28 6.28
C GLU A 395 -19.25 -21.66 7.20
#